data_2dc42b97562fe53f347e90bcae108696
#
_entry.id   2dc42b97562fe53f347e90bcae108696
#
_cell.length_a   1.000
_cell.length_b   1.000
_cell.length_c   1.000
_cell.angle_alpha   90.00
_cell.angle_beta   90.00
_cell.angle_gamma   90.00
#
_symmetry.space_group_name_H-M   'P 1'
#
loop_
_entity.id
_entity.type
_entity.pdbx_description
1 polymer ?
#
loop_
_entity_poly.entity_id
_entity_poly.type
_entity_poly.pdbx_seq_one_letter_code
_entity_poly.pdbx_strand_id
1 'polypeptide(L)'
;GLGDVYKRQGNCYNEFQESQDGFTLMKTLIANYILEGIYFYSGFMFFYNLSRNGKMSGSAQEIRYINRDENTHLWLFRNIILELKKEEPDLFTPDKVKIYEYMMREGVKQEIEWGQYVIGDNIQGLNRKMIEDYIQYLGNLRWSSLGFGPLYEENHKEPESMHWVSQYSNANMVKTDFFEAKSTAYAKSTALEDDL
;
A
#
# COMPACT_ATOMS: atom_id res chain seq x y z
N GLY A 1 -12.43 9.19 -2.96
CA GLY A 1 -12.34 8.02 -3.86
C GLY A 1 -11.05 8.02 -4.67
N LEU A 2 -10.79 6.99 -5.47
CA LEU A 2 -9.57 6.90 -6.33
C LEU A 2 -9.31 8.18 -7.13
N GLY A 3 -10.36 8.86 -7.60
CA GLY A 3 -10.22 10.13 -8.31
C GLY A 3 -9.58 11.25 -7.49
N ASP A 4 -9.74 11.26 -6.17
CA ASP A 4 -9.16 12.29 -5.31
C ASP A 4 -7.68 12.02 -5.01
N VAL A 5 -7.28 10.74 -5.00
CA VAL A 5 -5.89 10.30 -4.89
C VAL A 5 -5.08 10.80 -6.08
N TYR A 6 -5.53 10.50 -7.29
CA TYR A 6 -4.86 10.95 -8.52
C TYR A 6 -4.85 12.48 -8.65
N LYS A 7 -5.89 13.19 -8.20
CA LYS A 7 -5.88 14.66 -8.17
C LYS A 7 -4.81 15.22 -7.27
N ARG A 8 -4.63 14.67 -6.07
CA ARG A 8 -3.59 15.14 -5.14
C ARG A 8 -2.18 14.90 -5.69
N GLN A 9 -1.94 13.71 -6.23
CA GLN A 9 -0.66 13.41 -6.86
C GLN A 9 -0.42 14.34 -8.05
N GLY A 10 -1.41 14.52 -8.93
CA GLY A 10 -1.34 15.44 -10.05
C GLY A 10 -1.09 16.88 -9.61
N ASN A 11 -1.70 17.34 -8.52
CA ASN A 11 -1.46 18.69 -7.99
C ASN A 11 0.00 18.84 -7.50
N CYS A 12 0.56 17.86 -6.80
CA CYS A 12 1.97 17.90 -6.39
C CYS A 12 2.92 17.97 -7.60
N TYR A 13 2.63 17.20 -8.65
CA TYR A 13 3.41 17.28 -9.91
C TYR A 13 3.30 18.64 -10.56
N ASN A 14 2.09 19.21 -10.68
CA ASN A 14 1.88 20.52 -11.27
C ASN A 14 2.61 21.61 -10.47
N GLU A 15 2.48 21.61 -9.13
CA GLU A 15 3.19 22.53 -8.28
C GLU A 15 4.72 22.42 -8.46
N PHE A 16 5.26 21.21 -8.59
CA PHE A 16 6.68 21.02 -8.85
C PHE A 16 7.08 21.50 -10.25
N GLN A 17 6.28 21.24 -11.27
CA GLN A 17 6.55 21.73 -12.63
C GLN A 17 6.59 23.27 -12.70
N GLU A 18 5.75 23.95 -11.91
CA GLU A 18 5.68 25.41 -11.87
C GLU A 18 6.84 26.03 -11.07
N SER A 19 7.15 25.47 -9.91
CA SER A 19 8.10 26.07 -8.96
C SER A 19 9.54 25.54 -9.12
N GLN A 20 9.71 24.28 -9.49
CA GLN A 20 10.98 23.56 -9.63
C GLN A 20 11.89 23.68 -8.39
N ASP A 21 11.30 23.81 -7.19
CA ASP A 21 12.04 23.90 -5.94
C ASP A 21 12.08 22.57 -5.17
N GLY A 22 13.03 22.45 -4.24
CA GLY A 22 13.22 21.24 -3.45
C GLY A 22 12.04 20.87 -2.56
N PHE A 23 11.25 21.85 -2.08
CA PHE A 23 10.10 21.58 -1.22
C PHE A 23 8.95 20.95 -2.01
N THR A 24 8.65 21.45 -3.19
CA THR A 24 7.60 20.87 -4.05
C THR A 24 8.05 19.53 -4.63
N LEU A 25 9.36 19.34 -4.90
CA LEU A 25 9.92 18.02 -5.21
C LEU A 25 9.65 17.04 -4.06
N MET A 26 9.95 17.42 -2.82
CA MET A 26 9.71 16.57 -1.66
C MET A 26 8.23 16.21 -1.48
N LYS A 27 7.30 17.15 -1.67
CA LYS A 27 5.87 16.84 -1.66
C LYS A 27 5.50 15.79 -2.71
N THR A 28 6.08 15.90 -3.90
CA THR A 28 5.87 14.94 -4.98
C THR A 28 6.42 13.55 -4.61
N LEU A 29 7.62 13.48 -4.03
CA LEU A 29 8.20 12.22 -3.58
C LEU A 29 7.37 11.57 -2.46
N ILE A 30 6.90 12.36 -1.48
CA ILE A 30 6.01 11.87 -0.43
C ILE A 30 4.66 11.38 -1.02
N ALA A 31 4.09 12.10 -1.99
CA ALA A 31 2.85 11.68 -2.65
C ALA A 31 3.01 10.33 -3.36
N ASN A 32 4.12 10.12 -4.08
CA ASN A 32 4.43 8.83 -4.70
C ASN A 32 4.68 7.74 -3.64
N TYR A 33 5.41 8.05 -2.57
CA TYR A 33 5.65 7.11 -1.48
C TYR A 33 4.36 6.64 -0.80
N ILE A 34 3.36 7.53 -0.68
CA ILE A 34 2.02 7.20 -0.19
C ILE A 34 1.29 6.33 -1.21
N LEU A 35 1.37 6.67 -2.50
CA LEU A 35 0.74 5.89 -3.57
C LEU A 35 1.19 4.44 -3.51
N GLU A 36 2.50 4.20 -3.54
CA GLU A 36 3.10 2.87 -3.60
C GLU A 36 3.02 2.10 -2.26
N GLY A 37 2.98 2.82 -1.14
CA GLY A 37 3.10 2.22 0.18
C GLY A 37 1.80 2.09 0.98
N ILE A 38 0.74 2.79 0.60
CA ILE A 38 -0.53 2.87 1.34
C ILE A 38 -1.72 2.55 0.45
N TYR A 39 -1.85 3.27 -0.68
CA TYR A 39 -2.97 3.01 -1.58
C TYR A 39 -2.86 1.61 -2.20
N PHE A 40 -3.97 1.03 -2.58
CA PHE A 40 -4.12 -0.34 -3.09
C PHE A 40 -4.11 -1.46 -2.02
N TYR A 41 -3.62 -1.23 -0.81
CA TYR A 41 -3.47 -2.30 0.19
C TYR A 41 -4.82 -2.86 0.67
N SER A 42 -5.90 -2.07 0.69
CA SER A 42 -7.26 -2.58 0.90
C SER A 42 -7.67 -3.57 -0.20
N GLY A 43 -7.32 -3.26 -1.46
CA GLY A 43 -7.53 -4.17 -2.58
C GLY A 43 -6.69 -5.44 -2.48
N PHE A 44 -5.42 -5.33 -2.09
CA PHE A 44 -4.56 -6.50 -1.89
C PHE A 44 -5.11 -7.40 -0.79
N MET A 45 -5.49 -6.86 0.36
CA MET A 45 -6.14 -7.61 1.45
C MET A 45 -7.40 -8.33 0.97
N PHE A 46 -8.22 -7.67 0.17
CA PHE A 46 -9.45 -8.26 -0.36
C PHE A 46 -9.16 -9.52 -1.19
N PHE A 47 -8.27 -9.44 -2.18
CA PHE A 47 -7.93 -10.59 -3.02
C PHE A 47 -7.22 -11.70 -2.26
N TYR A 48 -6.32 -11.36 -1.33
CA TYR A 48 -5.67 -12.35 -0.46
C TYR A 48 -6.69 -13.05 0.44
N ASN A 49 -7.66 -12.31 0.97
CA ASN A 49 -8.73 -12.89 1.76
C ASN A 49 -9.64 -13.83 0.94
N LEU A 50 -9.95 -13.50 -0.31
CA LEU A 50 -10.66 -14.41 -1.20
C LEU A 50 -9.87 -15.70 -1.43
N SER A 51 -8.56 -15.58 -1.69
CA SER A 51 -7.70 -16.73 -1.93
C SER A 51 -7.60 -17.67 -0.73
N ARG A 52 -7.46 -17.14 0.49
CA ARG A 52 -7.42 -17.99 1.69
C ARG A 52 -8.76 -18.70 1.96
N ASN A 53 -9.86 -18.19 1.42
CA ASN A 53 -11.16 -18.81 1.44
C ASN A 53 -11.44 -19.69 0.19
N GLY A 54 -10.39 -20.07 -0.55
CA GLY A 54 -10.47 -20.96 -1.71
C GLY A 54 -11.04 -20.31 -2.97
N LYS A 55 -11.10 -18.98 -3.04
CA LYS A 55 -11.67 -18.22 -4.16
C LYS A 55 -10.61 -17.38 -4.85
N MET A 56 -10.69 -17.24 -6.18
CA MET A 56 -9.89 -16.32 -6.98
C MET A 56 -8.36 -16.42 -6.73
N SER A 57 -7.83 -17.64 -6.56
CA SER A 57 -6.41 -17.86 -6.29
C SER A 57 -5.50 -17.34 -7.40
N GLY A 58 -5.94 -17.42 -8.68
CA GLY A 58 -5.21 -16.84 -9.81
C GLY A 58 -5.10 -15.33 -9.70
N SER A 59 -6.20 -14.62 -9.40
CA SER A 59 -6.19 -13.17 -9.20
C SER A 59 -5.30 -12.78 -8.01
N ALA A 60 -5.35 -13.53 -6.91
CA ALA A 60 -4.46 -13.28 -5.77
C ALA A 60 -2.98 -13.48 -6.12
N GLN A 61 -2.66 -14.39 -7.03
CA GLN A 61 -1.30 -14.57 -7.54
C GLN A 61 -0.83 -13.35 -8.33
N GLU A 62 -1.65 -12.81 -9.22
CA GLU A 62 -1.34 -11.57 -9.96
C GLU A 62 -1.14 -10.39 -8.99
N ILE A 63 -2.01 -10.25 -8.00
CA ILE A 63 -1.89 -9.22 -6.96
C ILE A 63 -0.57 -9.36 -6.18
N ARG A 64 -0.07 -10.58 -5.94
CA ARG A 64 1.26 -10.77 -5.33
C ARG A 64 2.39 -10.21 -6.18
N TYR A 65 2.33 -10.39 -7.49
CA TYR A 65 3.35 -9.84 -8.39
C TYR A 65 3.29 -8.31 -8.38
N ILE A 66 2.10 -7.72 -8.46
CA ILE A 66 1.92 -6.28 -8.34
C ILE A 66 2.49 -5.79 -7.01
N ASN A 67 2.08 -6.37 -5.87
CA ASN A 67 2.57 -5.98 -4.55
C ASN A 67 4.10 -6.08 -4.42
N ARG A 68 4.72 -7.07 -5.05
CA ARG A 68 6.19 -7.18 -5.11
C ARG A 68 6.80 -6.01 -5.85
N ASP A 69 6.22 -5.62 -6.97
CA ASP A 69 6.71 -4.52 -7.78
C ASP A 69 6.52 -3.18 -7.06
N GLU A 70 5.37 -2.96 -6.38
CA GLU A 70 5.13 -1.80 -5.52
C GLU A 70 6.14 -1.70 -4.36
N ASN A 71 6.54 -2.82 -3.78
CA ASN A 71 7.60 -2.81 -2.76
C ASN A 71 8.97 -2.35 -3.34
N THR A 72 9.24 -2.59 -4.61
CA THR A 72 10.46 -2.10 -5.29
C THR A 72 10.38 -0.59 -5.51
N HIS A 73 9.24 -0.08 -5.97
CA HIS A 73 9.00 1.35 -6.10
C HIS A 73 9.10 2.07 -4.75
N LEU A 74 8.48 1.51 -3.73
CA LEU A 74 8.53 2.02 -2.37
C LEU A 74 9.96 2.10 -1.84
N TRP A 75 10.79 1.07 -2.08
CA TRP A 75 12.19 1.07 -1.72
C TRP A 75 12.96 2.19 -2.44
N LEU A 76 12.69 2.42 -3.73
CA LEU A 76 13.30 3.50 -4.50
C LEU A 76 12.97 4.87 -3.89
N PHE A 77 11.69 5.19 -3.71
CA PHE A 77 11.28 6.48 -3.14
C PHE A 77 11.81 6.68 -1.72
N ARG A 78 11.79 5.64 -0.89
CA ARG A 78 12.38 5.68 0.44
C ARG A 78 13.85 6.08 0.40
N ASN A 79 14.65 5.46 -0.45
CA ASN A 79 16.08 5.75 -0.52
C ASN A 79 16.34 7.17 -1.06
N ILE A 80 15.60 7.63 -2.05
CA ILE A 80 15.70 9.01 -2.54
C ILE A 80 15.41 9.99 -1.40
N ILE A 81 14.33 9.79 -0.65
CA ILE A 81 13.96 10.66 0.49
C ILE A 81 15.03 10.64 1.56
N LEU A 82 15.61 9.48 1.88
CA LEU A 82 16.67 9.37 2.89
C LEU A 82 17.99 10.01 2.46
N GLU A 83 18.34 9.95 1.17
CA GLU A 83 19.52 10.67 0.66
C GLU A 83 19.28 12.18 0.67
N LEU A 84 18.13 12.66 0.21
CA LEU A 84 17.78 14.07 0.31
C LEU A 84 17.79 14.58 1.76
N LYS A 85 17.41 13.74 2.73
CA LYS A 85 17.46 14.09 4.16
C LYS A 85 18.89 14.35 4.65
N LYS A 86 19.89 13.74 4.03
CA LYS A 86 21.31 13.94 4.34
C LYS A 86 21.91 15.14 3.57
N GLU A 87 21.57 15.26 2.29
CA GLU A 87 22.15 16.25 1.39
C GLU A 87 21.52 17.63 1.58
N GLU A 88 20.20 17.66 1.81
CA GLU A 88 19.38 18.88 1.88
C GLU A 88 18.56 18.93 3.18
N PRO A 89 19.21 19.04 4.35
CA PRO A 89 18.51 18.99 5.66
C PRO A 89 17.46 20.10 5.82
N ASP A 90 17.60 21.21 5.11
CA ASP A 90 16.64 22.32 5.10
C ASP A 90 15.26 21.92 4.52
N LEU A 91 15.17 20.83 3.77
CA LEU A 91 13.91 20.25 3.32
C LEU A 91 13.17 19.52 4.44
N PHE A 92 13.83 19.28 5.58
CA PHE A 92 13.30 18.51 6.70
C PHE A 92 13.17 19.31 8.00
N THR A 93 12.99 20.63 7.87
CA THR A 93 12.67 21.47 9.03
C THR A 93 11.36 20.98 9.70
N PRO A 94 11.17 21.23 11.02
CA PRO A 94 9.98 20.77 11.74
C PRO A 94 8.64 21.15 11.06
N ASP A 95 8.57 22.33 10.47
CA ASP A 95 7.33 22.79 9.82
C ASP A 95 7.08 22.07 8.48
N LYS A 96 8.13 21.82 7.70
CA LYS A 96 8.01 21.03 6.45
C LYS A 96 7.66 19.56 6.76
N VAL A 97 8.30 18.97 7.78
CA VAL A 97 8.00 17.60 8.22
C VAL A 97 6.54 17.47 8.67
N LYS A 98 5.96 18.45 9.36
CA LYS A 98 4.52 18.46 9.69
C LYS A 98 3.63 18.41 8.45
N ILE A 99 4.03 19.08 7.36
CA ILE A 99 3.28 19.02 6.10
C ILE A 99 3.36 17.60 5.49
N TYR A 100 4.55 16.99 5.48
CA TYR A 100 4.71 15.61 4.98
C TYR A 100 3.96 14.60 5.85
N GLU A 101 3.99 14.78 7.17
CA GLU A 101 3.21 13.96 8.11
C GLU A 101 1.71 14.09 7.86
N TYR A 102 1.22 15.32 7.68
CA TYR A 102 -0.17 15.56 7.33
C TYR A 102 -0.56 14.84 6.03
N MET A 103 0.28 14.91 4.98
CA MET A 103 0.05 14.21 3.72
C MET A 103 -0.05 12.69 3.95
N MET A 104 0.84 12.11 4.76
CA MET A 104 0.83 10.68 5.08
C MET A 104 -0.43 10.28 5.84
N ARG A 105 -0.82 11.05 6.88
CA ARG A 105 -2.06 10.80 7.66
C ARG A 105 -3.31 10.86 6.78
N GLU A 106 -3.37 11.83 5.88
CA GLU A 106 -4.47 11.97 4.94
C GLU A 106 -4.52 10.78 3.94
N GLY A 107 -3.35 10.31 3.48
CA GLY A 107 -3.28 9.12 2.63
C GLY A 107 -3.80 7.87 3.35
N VAL A 108 -3.37 7.63 4.57
CA VAL A 108 -3.85 6.53 5.43
C VAL A 108 -5.36 6.63 5.65
N LYS A 109 -5.86 7.82 6.01
CA LYS A 109 -7.30 8.05 6.21
C LYS A 109 -8.11 7.73 4.95
N GLN A 110 -7.66 8.19 3.79
CA GLN A 110 -8.37 7.95 2.53
C GLN A 110 -8.41 6.48 2.15
N GLU A 111 -7.33 5.73 2.37
CA GLU A 111 -7.29 4.30 2.09
C GLU A 111 -8.21 3.54 3.05
N ILE A 112 -8.26 3.93 4.34
CA ILE A 112 -9.21 3.37 5.31
C ILE A 112 -10.66 3.62 4.86
N GLU A 113 -11.01 4.87 4.56
CA GLU A 113 -12.35 5.24 4.11
C GLU A 113 -12.76 4.47 2.84
N TRP A 114 -11.84 4.35 1.88
CA TRP A 114 -12.06 3.59 0.65
C TRP A 114 -12.24 2.10 0.93
N GLY A 115 -11.35 1.49 1.70
CA GLY A 115 -11.42 0.07 2.05
C GLY A 115 -12.70 -0.26 2.84
N GLN A 116 -13.08 0.59 3.79
CA GLN A 116 -14.33 0.44 4.55
C GLN A 116 -15.58 0.63 3.68
N TYR A 117 -15.52 1.49 2.67
CA TYR A 117 -16.62 1.68 1.73
C TYR A 117 -16.79 0.48 0.80
N VAL A 118 -15.70 -0.05 0.26
CA VAL A 118 -15.75 -1.13 -0.75
C VAL A 118 -15.95 -2.50 -0.10
N ILE A 119 -15.28 -2.77 1.00
CA ILE A 119 -15.25 -4.08 1.66
C ILE A 119 -16.29 -4.12 2.79
N GLY A 120 -16.26 -3.12 3.67
CA GLY A 120 -17.15 -3.02 4.83
C GLY A 120 -17.06 -4.22 5.76
N ASP A 121 -18.21 -4.66 6.25
CA ASP A 121 -18.36 -5.81 7.15
C ASP A 121 -19.03 -7.00 6.45
N ASN A 122 -19.19 -6.95 5.11
CA ASN A 122 -19.95 -7.93 4.35
C ASN A 122 -19.09 -9.06 3.76
N ILE A 123 -17.77 -9.01 3.96
CA ILE A 123 -16.84 -9.98 3.41
C ILE A 123 -16.34 -10.88 4.55
N GLN A 124 -16.61 -12.18 4.44
CA GLN A 124 -16.13 -13.15 5.43
C GLN A 124 -14.61 -13.04 5.63
N GLY A 125 -14.18 -12.82 6.86
CA GLY A 125 -12.76 -12.75 7.23
C GLY A 125 -12.14 -11.35 7.14
N LEU A 126 -12.91 -10.33 6.77
CA LEU A 126 -12.55 -8.91 6.83
C LEU A 126 -13.68 -8.08 7.44
N ASN A 127 -13.33 -7.05 8.17
CA ASN A 127 -14.26 -6.05 8.69
C ASN A 127 -13.59 -4.67 8.73
N ARG A 128 -14.41 -3.64 9.00
CA ARG A 128 -13.97 -2.23 9.05
C ARG A 128 -12.80 -2.00 10.02
N LYS A 129 -12.85 -2.61 11.19
CA LYS A 129 -11.80 -2.47 12.21
C LYS A 129 -10.49 -3.09 11.77
N MET A 130 -10.53 -4.28 11.18
CA MET A 130 -9.33 -4.94 10.65
C MET A 130 -8.66 -4.11 9.54
N ILE A 131 -9.45 -3.51 8.66
CA ILE A 131 -8.95 -2.62 7.60
C ILE A 131 -8.25 -1.41 8.24
N GLU A 132 -8.92 -0.74 9.17
CA GLU A 132 -8.38 0.43 9.87
C GLU A 132 -7.04 0.11 10.55
N ASP A 133 -7.02 -0.93 11.39
CA ASP A 133 -5.83 -1.32 12.15
C ASP A 133 -4.64 -1.65 11.23
N TYR A 134 -4.90 -2.37 10.16
CA TYR A 134 -3.84 -2.76 9.24
C TYR A 134 -3.30 -1.58 8.42
N ILE A 135 -4.16 -0.69 7.93
CA ILE A 135 -3.71 0.48 7.17
C ILE A 135 -2.99 1.48 8.09
N GLN A 136 -3.42 1.66 9.34
CA GLN A 136 -2.67 2.45 10.33
C GLN A 136 -1.31 1.83 10.65
N TYR A 137 -1.23 0.51 10.80
CA TYR A 137 0.03 -0.21 10.95
C TYR A 137 0.97 0.05 9.75
N LEU A 138 0.47 -0.05 8.52
CA LEU A 138 1.26 0.27 7.33
C LEU A 138 1.72 1.73 7.35
N GLY A 139 0.87 2.67 7.71
CA GLY A 139 1.21 4.08 7.87
C GLY A 139 2.37 4.27 8.85
N ASN A 140 2.31 3.65 10.03
CA ASN A 140 3.39 3.64 11.01
C ASN A 140 4.68 3.06 10.43
N LEU A 141 4.59 1.89 9.78
CA LEU A 141 5.73 1.21 9.19
C LEU A 141 6.42 2.07 8.11
N ARG A 142 5.65 2.67 7.21
CA ARG A 142 6.17 3.51 6.13
C ARG A 142 6.80 4.79 6.67
N TRP A 143 6.12 5.49 7.57
CA TRP A 143 6.62 6.73 8.15
C TRP A 143 7.88 6.53 9.00
N SER A 144 7.88 5.50 9.85
CA SER A 144 9.04 5.15 10.67
C SER A 144 10.25 4.75 9.82
N SER A 145 10.03 4.13 8.66
CA SER A 145 11.13 3.76 7.75
C SER A 145 11.85 4.97 7.13
N LEU A 146 11.25 6.16 7.14
CA LEU A 146 11.86 7.44 6.77
C LEU A 146 12.64 8.09 7.93
N GLY A 147 12.73 7.40 9.09
CA GLY A 147 13.44 7.88 10.28
C GLY A 147 12.66 8.92 11.08
N PHE A 148 11.34 8.85 11.06
CA PHE A 148 10.43 9.63 11.90
C PHE A 148 9.81 8.75 12.99
N GLY A 149 9.15 9.39 13.98
CA GLY A 149 8.36 8.66 14.98
C GLY A 149 7.07 8.06 14.38
N PRO A 150 6.33 7.29 15.16
CA PRO A 150 5.07 6.71 14.69
C PRO A 150 4.02 7.79 14.40
N LEU A 151 3.16 7.53 13.41
CA LEU A 151 2.01 8.39 13.11
C LEU A 151 0.88 8.20 14.14
N TYR A 152 0.69 6.98 14.59
CA TYR A 152 -0.38 6.56 15.50
C TYR A 152 0.25 5.90 16.72
N GLU A 153 -0.25 6.20 17.92
CA GLU A 153 0.21 5.58 19.16
C GLU A 153 -0.16 4.09 19.23
N GLU A 154 -1.26 3.73 18.59
CA GLU A 154 -1.71 2.35 18.42
C GLU A 154 -1.11 1.75 17.13
N ASN A 155 -1.28 0.45 16.96
CA ASN A 155 -0.89 -0.27 15.74
C ASN A 155 0.60 -0.13 15.35
N HIS A 156 1.51 -0.18 16.34
CA HIS A 156 2.95 -0.25 16.09
C HIS A 156 3.43 -1.61 15.56
N LYS A 157 2.64 -2.64 15.81
CA LYS A 157 2.89 -4.01 15.35
C LYS A 157 1.77 -4.43 14.42
N GLU A 158 2.10 -5.36 13.52
CA GLU A 158 1.08 -5.95 12.65
C GLU A 158 -0.03 -6.58 13.52
N PRO A 159 -1.30 -6.20 13.28
CA PRO A 159 -2.42 -6.76 14.03
C PRO A 159 -2.49 -8.28 13.88
N GLU A 160 -2.65 -9.01 14.99
CA GLU A 160 -2.71 -10.48 14.98
C GLU A 160 -3.76 -11.01 14.01
N SER A 161 -4.91 -10.34 13.95
CA SER A 161 -6.00 -10.67 13.02
C SER A 161 -5.60 -10.56 11.53
N MET A 162 -4.48 -9.88 11.23
CA MET A 162 -4.02 -9.59 9.87
C MET A 162 -2.68 -10.23 9.52
N HIS A 163 -2.05 -11.00 10.43
CA HIS A 163 -0.76 -11.69 10.17
C HIS A 163 -0.78 -12.60 8.93
N TRP A 164 -1.96 -13.05 8.52
CA TRP A 164 -2.11 -13.82 7.29
C TRP A 164 -1.80 -13.01 6.03
N VAL A 165 -1.91 -11.68 6.05
CA VAL A 165 -1.60 -10.81 4.90
C VAL A 165 -0.11 -10.88 4.56
N SER A 166 0.76 -10.88 5.57
CA SER A 166 2.21 -10.96 5.39
C SER A 166 2.66 -12.26 4.72
N GLN A 167 1.90 -13.35 4.89
CA GLN A 167 2.16 -14.63 4.19
C GLN A 167 1.96 -14.51 2.66
N TYR A 168 1.09 -13.61 2.24
CA TYR A 168 0.85 -13.33 0.82
C TYR A 168 1.78 -12.26 0.28
N SER A 169 2.13 -11.25 1.08
CA SER A 169 2.97 -10.12 0.67
C SER A 169 4.48 -10.41 0.73
N ASN A 170 4.88 -11.55 1.31
CA ASN A 170 6.29 -11.89 1.49
C ASN A 170 6.92 -12.35 0.16
N ALA A 171 7.59 -11.41 -0.52
CA ALA A 171 8.23 -11.64 -1.83
C ALA A 171 9.25 -12.78 -1.85
N ASN A 172 9.81 -13.16 -0.69
CA ASN A 172 10.78 -14.25 -0.58
C ASN A 172 10.17 -15.65 -0.76
N MET A 173 8.84 -15.78 -0.69
CA MET A 173 8.14 -17.05 -0.92
C MET A 173 7.85 -17.32 -2.40
N VAL A 174 7.99 -16.33 -3.28
CA VAL A 174 7.76 -16.47 -4.71
C VAL A 174 9.12 -16.55 -5.43
N LYS A 175 9.80 -17.70 -5.32
CA LYS A 175 11.07 -17.97 -6.04
C LYS A 175 10.88 -18.49 -7.47
N THR A 176 9.67 -18.55 -7.97
CA THR A 176 9.37 -19.03 -9.33
C THR A 176 9.05 -17.85 -10.23
N ASP A 177 9.80 -17.75 -11.32
CA ASP A 177 9.55 -16.77 -12.38
C ASP A 177 8.15 -16.99 -12.97
N PHE A 178 7.45 -15.89 -13.27
CA PHE A 178 6.11 -15.91 -13.85
C PHE A 178 6.00 -16.82 -15.08
N PHE A 179 7.08 -16.92 -15.85
CA PHE A 179 7.15 -17.76 -17.04
C PHE A 179 7.49 -19.24 -16.75
N GLU A 180 7.99 -19.57 -15.57
CA GLU A 180 8.38 -20.93 -15.17
C GLU A 180 7.34 -21.62 -14.29
N ALA A 181 6.47 -20.87 -13.60
CA ALA A 181 5.42 -21.44 -12.77
C ALA A 181 4.22 -21.85 -13.63
N LYS A 182 4.03 -23.16 -13.84
CA LYS A 182 2.68 -23.65 -14.16
C LYS A 182 1.75 -23.20 -13.03
N SER A 183 0.67 -22.45 -13.37
CA SER A 183 -0.35 -22.07 -12.41
C SER A 183 -0.97 -23.32 -11.78
N THR A 184 -0.41 -23.78 -10.66
CA THR A 184 -0.95 -24.90 -9.86
C THR A 184 -2.24 -24.49 -9.13
N ALA A 185 -2.59 -23.19 -9.16
CA ALA A 185 -3.80 -22.65 -8.54
C ALA A 185 -5.02 -22.62 -9.49
N TYR A 186 -4.87 -22.99 -10.76
CA TYR A 186 -5.97 -23.06 -11.70
C TYR A 186 -6.64 -24.44 -11.60
N ALA A 187 -7.48 -24.62 -10.60
CA ALA A 187 -8.44 -25.71 -10.64
C ALA A 187 -9.50 -25.36 -11.69
N LYS A 188 -9.58 -26.10 -12.79
CA LYS A 188 -10.73 -26.05 -13.68
C LYS A 188 -11.96 -26.31 -12.82
N SER A 189 -12.91 -25.37 -12.86
CA SER A 189 -14.25 -25.62 -12.32
C SER A 189 -14.85 -26.76 -13.15
N THR A 190 -14.94 -27.94 -12.57
CA THR A 190 -15.65 -29.10 -13.15
C THR A 190 -17.17 -28.96 -13.05
N ALA A 191 -17.68 -27.78 -12.68
CA ALA A 191 -19.10 -27.52 -12.45
C ALA A 191 -19.91 -27.13 -13.71
N LEU A 192 -19.40 -27.37 -14.91
CA LEU A 192 -20.08 -27.05 -16.19
C LEU A 192 -20.18 -28.23 -17.15
N GLU A 193 -20.03 -29.48 -16.70
CA GLU A 193 -20.10 -30.64 -17.61
C GLU A 193 -21.36 -31.53 -17.46
N ASP A 194 -22.33 -31.18 -16.64
CA ASP A 194 -23.49 -32.06 -16.41
C ASP A 194 -24.86 -31.44 -16.73
N ASP A 195 -24.99 -30.56 -17.73
CA ASP A 195 -26.32 -30.18 -18.26
C ASP A 195 -26.23 -29.80 -19.76
N LEU A 196 -26.07 -30.83 -20.63
CA LEU A 196 -26.46 -30.80 -22.04
C LEU A 196 -26.90 -32.21 -22.48
#